data_e0f31df5f375d9c22f5f59fc640fd080
#
_entry.id   e0f31df5f375d9c22f5f59fc640fd080
#
_cell.length_a   1.000
_cell.length_b   1.000
_cell.length_c   1.000
_cell.angle_alpha   90.00
_cell.angle_beta   90.00
_cell.angle_gamma   90.00
#
_symmetry.space_group_name_H-M   'P 1'
#
loop_
_entity.id
_entity.type
_entity.pdbx_description
1 polymer ?
#
loop_
_entity_poly.entity_id
_entity_poly.type
_entity_poly.pdbx_seq_one_letter_code
_entity_poly.pdbx_strand_id
1 'polypeptide(L)'
;MSNRTGLIKLIAMLIAVGIVAYVAYQPIIHNLNLGLDLRGGVHVVMEAKERPGQKITDDTLKKTVGVLRNRVDRLGVKEPVIQTQGDRRVIIELAGVKDPNEAIRVIGKTAELQFIDENGKVWVTGRNLKDAKAGIDQEGQPKVDLTFDKEGAELFRKATKENLGKRIAIVLDKEIISQPVVRNEIPSGQAEISGGFESAKD
;
A
#
# COMPACT_ATOMS: atom_id res chain seq x y z
N MET A 1 41.63 59.84 -8.72
CA MET A 1 40.19 59.51 -8.46
C MET A 1 39.77 58.14 -9.03
N SER A 2 40.59 57.41 -9.75
CA SER A 2 40.25 56.14 -10.45
C SER A 2 40.18 54.89 -9.53
N ASN A 3 40.94 54.84 -8.41
CA ASN A 3 40.99 53.63 -7.56
C ASN A 3 39.77 53.44 -6.69
N ARG A 4 39.03 54.48 -6.30
CA ARG A 4 37.80 54.34 -5.46
C ARG A 4 36.64 53.72 -6.24
N THR A 5 36.44 54.12 -7.49
CA THR A 5 35.39 53.55 -8.36
C THR A 5 35.68 52.08 -8.74
N GLY A 6 36.97 51.72 -8.89
CA GLY A 6 37.37 50.32 -9.09
C GLY A 6 37.08 49.44 -7.87
N LEU A 7 37.39 49.95 -6.67
CA LEU A 7 37.14 49.25 -5.41
C LEU A 7 35.62 49.05 -5.16
N ILE A 8 34.80 50.07 -5.43
CA ILE A 8 33.33 49.97 -5.29
C ILE A 8 32.78 48.93 -6.25
N LYS A 9 33.22 48.90 -7.51
CA LYS A 9 32.78 47.88 -8.48
C LYS A 9 33.17 46.46 -8.06
N LEU A 10 34.36 46.28 -7.51
CA LEU A 10 34.86 45.01 -7.03
C LEU A 10 34.05 44.52 -5.82
N ILE A 11 33.75 45.41 -4.86
CA ILE A 11 32.91 45.07 -3.72
C ILE A 11 31.48 44.72 -4.17
N ALA A 12 30.90 45.49 -5.09
CA ALA A 12 29.58 45.23 -5.63
C ALA A 12 29.53 43.87 -6.36
N MET A 13 30.59 43.51 -7.10
CA MET A 13 30.70 42.20 -7.76
C MET A 13 30.79 41.06 -6.75
N LEU A 14 31.57 41.21 -5.67
CA LEU A 14 31.71 40.21 -4.61
C LEU A 14 30.36 40.01 -3.86
N ILE A 15 29.63 41.09 -3.60
CA ILE A 15 28.29 41.02 -2.98
C ILE A 15 27.33 40.30 -3.92
N ALA A 16 27.33 40.63 -5.21
CA ALA A 16 26.46 39.96 -6.19
C ALA A 16 26.75 38.46 -6.29
N VAL A 17 28.04 38.06 -6.32
CA VAL A 17 28.44 36.65 -6.31
C VAL A 17 28.01 35.97 -5.01
N GLY A 18 28.14 36.63 -3.87
CA GLY A 18 27.70 36.12 -2.57
C GLY A 18 26.19 35.89 -2.52
N ILE A 19 25.40 36.81 -3.07
CA ILE A 19 23.92 36.66 -3.15
C ILE A 19 23.55 35.50 -4.06
N VAL A 20 24.17 35.39 -5.24
CA VAL A 20 23.93 34.30 -6.18
C VAL A 20 24.28 32.94 -5.55
N ALA A 21 25.43 32.86 -4.88
CA ALA A 21 25.87 31.66 -4.18
C ALA A 21 24.90 31.28 -3.06
N TYR A 22 24.41 32.24 -2.27
CA TYR A 22 23.44 32.02 -1.21
C TYR A 22 22.08 31.53 -1.75
N VAL A 23 21.59 32.17 -2.82
CA VAL A 23 20.32 31.77 -3.46
C VAL A 23 20.39 30.37 -4.09
N ALA A 24 21.57 30.05 -4.70
CA ALA A 24 21.79 28.72 -5.29
C ALA A 24 22.00 27.62 -4.23
N TYR A 25 22.55 27.96 -3.07
CA TYR A 25 22.84 27.03 -1.99
C TYR A 25 21.57 26.45 -1.34
N GLN A 26 20.58 27.30 -1.14
CA GLN A 26 19.30 26.91 -0.50
C GLN A 26 18.58 25.74 -1.22
N PRO A 27 18.30 25.81 -2.53
CA PRO A 27 17.61 24.70 -3.22
C PRO A 27 18.47 23.44 -3.32
N ILE A 28 19.81 23.56 -3.36
CA ILE A 28 20.70 22.40 -3.43
C ILE A 28 20.60 21.59 -2.14
N ILE A 29 20.67 22.21 -0.97
CA ILE A 29 20.62 21.48 0.31
C ILE A 29 19.23 20.89 0.58
N HIS A 30 18.15 21.59 0.23
CA HIS A 30 16.81 21.11 0.48
C HIS A 30 16.37 19.97 -0.47
N ASN A 31 16.98 19.89 -1.66
CA ASN A 31 16.65 18.88 -2.67
C ASN A 31 17.67 17.73 -2.75
N LEU A 32 18.66 17.69 -1.86
CA LEU A 32 19.56 16.54 -1.78
C LEU A 32 18.82 15.34 -1.18
N ASN A 33 18.53 14.37 -2.03
CA ASN A 33 18.04 13.05 -1.60
C ASN A 33 19.21 12.29 -0.96
N LEU A 34 19.42 12.56 0.34
CA LEU A 34 20.40 11.84 1.13
C LEU A 34 19.90 10.41 1.35
N GLY A 35 20.74 9.42 1.00
CA GLY A 35 20.44 8.01 1.21
C GLY A 35 20.20 7.65 2.68
N LEU A 36 19.78 6.41 2.93
CA LEU A 36 19.51 5.82 4.25
C LEU A 36 20.62 6.05 5.27
N ASP A 37 21.89 6.04 4.82
CA ASP A 37 23.07 6.18 5.67
C ASP A 37 23.18 7.57 6.35
N LEU A 38 22.63 8.60 5.72
CA LEU A 38 22.72 9.98 6.20
C LEU A 38 21.43 10.49 6.84
N ARG A 39 20.26 9.99 6.40
CA ARG A 39 18.96 10.38 6.96
C ARG A 39 18.46 9.41 8.01
N GLY A 40 19.09 8.25 8.15
CA GLY A 40 18.53 7.13 8.88
C GLY A 40 17.31 6.55 8.16
N GLY A 41 16.86 5.40 8.57
CA GLY A 41 15.67 4.78 7.96
C GLY A 41 15.65 3.27 8.13
N VAL A 42 14.83 2.62 7.33
CA VAL A 42 14.62 1.17 7.36
C VAL A 42 14.90 0.59 6.00
N HIS A 43 15.75 -0.44 5.97
CA HIS A 43 15.95 -1.30 4.82
C HIS A 43 15.42 -2.70 5.16
N VAL A 44 14.38 -3.13 4.46
CA VAL A 44 13.75 -4.43 4.68
C VAL A 44 13.78 -5.24 3.40
N VAL A 45 14.21 -6.49 3.50
CA VAL A 45 14.09 -7.47 2.42
C VAL A 45 13.04 -8.49 2.82
N MET A 46 11.97 -8.57 2.05
CA MET A 46 10.92 -9.57 2.23
C MET A 46 11.04 -10.66 1.18
N GLU A 47 10.81 -11.89 1.58
CA GLU A 47 10.82 -13.04 0.68
C GLU A 47 9.43 -13.67 0.59
N ALA A 48 8.89 -13.77 -0.62
CA ALA A 48 7.64 -14.46 -0.87
C ALA A 48 7.82 -15.97 -0.67
N LYS A 49 6.91 -16.57 0.10
CA LYS A 49 6.87 -18.04 0.30
C LYS A 49 5.72 -18.63 -0.50
N GLU A 50 6.01 -19.70 -1.24
CA GLU A 50 4.99 -20.46 -1.93
C GLU A 50 4.00 -21.10 -0.95
N ARG A 51 2.74 -21.11 -1.33
CA ARG A 51 1.68 -21.84 -0.63
C ARG A 51 1.28 -23.07 -1.46
N PRO A 52 0.77 -24.14 -0.85
CA PRO A 52 0.23 -25.26 -1.59
C PRO A 52 -0.80 -24.79 -2.64
N GLY A 53 -0.52 -25.08 -3.91
CA GLY A 53 -1.38 -24.69 -5.04
C GLY A 53 -1.19 -23.26 -5.58
N GLN A 54 -0.36 -22.43 -4.98
CA GLN A 54 -0.06 -21.07 -5.47
C GLN A 54 1.43 -20.92 -5.75
N LYS A 55 1.78 -20.77 -7.02
CA LYS A 55 3.14 -20.42 -7.44
C LYS A 55 3.35 -18.92 -7.38
N ILE A 56 4.55 -18.51 -7.01
CA ILE A 56 4.97 -17.12 -7.09
C ILE A 56 5.21 -16.79 -8.56
N THR A 57 4.54 -15.75 -9.04
CA THR A 57 4.68 -15.23 -10.40
C THR A 57 5.05 -13.74 -10.33
N ASP A 58 5.57 -13.19 -11.41
CA ASP A 58 5.86 -11.75 -11.52
C ASP A 58 4.62 -10.90 -11.22
N ASP A 59 3.44 -11.35 -11.64
CA ASP A 59 2.18 -10.67 -11.36
C ASP A 59 1.86 -10.66 -9.86
N THR A 60 2.11 -11.78 -9.17
CA THR A 60 1.96 -11.87 -7.71
C THR A 60 2.90 -10.91 -6.99
N LEU A 61 4.16 -10.81 -7.44
CA LEU A 61 5.12 -9.87 -6.85
C LEU A 61 4.73 -8.43 -7.11
N LYS A 62 4.27 -8.09 -8.32
CA LYS A 62 3.79 -6.73 -8.66
C LYS A 62 2.59 -6.34 -7.79
N LYS A 63 1.62 -7.22 -7.60
CA LYS A 63 0.48 -7.01 -6.68
C LYS A 63 0.96 -6.82 -5.25
N THR A 64 1.93 -7.62 -4.79
CA THR A 64 2.54 -7.46 -3.46
C THR A 64 3.21 -6.09 -3.28
N VAL A 65 3.96 -5.62 -4.28
CA VAL A 65 4.57 -4.29 -4.28
C VAL A 65 3.50 -3.21 -4.16
N GLY A 66 2.37 -3.33 -4.87
CA GLY A 66 1.23 -2.41 -4.75
C GLY A 66 0.68 -2.33 -3.33
N VAL A 67 0.42 -3.48 -2.72
CA VAL A 67 -0.07 -3.56 -1.32
C VAL A 67 0.94 -2.94 -0.34
N LEU A 68 2.22 -3.24 -0.51
CA LEU A 68 3.27 -2.69 0.35
C LEU A 68 3.39 -1.17 0.18
N ARG A 69 3.23 -0.65 -1.03
CA ARG A 69 3.24 0.79 -1.31
C ARG A 69 2.09 1.49 -0.58
N ASN A 70 0.87 1.00 -0.71
CA ASN A 70 -0.30 1.57 -0.01
C ASN A 70 -0.11 1.60 1.52
N ARG A 71 0.54 0.59 2.08
CA ARG A 71 0.84 0.55 3.52
C ARG A 71 1.89 1.56 3.94
N VAL A 72 2.92 1.71 3.13
CA VAL A 72 4.02 2.67 3.38
C VAL A 72 3.52 4.10 3.22
N ASP A 73 2.64 4.36 2.25
CA ASP A 73 2.03 5.67 2.03
C ASP A 73 1.22 6.13 3.24
N ARG A 74 0.52 5.21 3.93
CA ARG A 74 -0.18 5.48 5.19
C ARG A 74 0.75 5.87 6.35
N LEU A 75 2.02 5.49 6.30
CA LEU A 75 3.05 5.93 7.26
C LEU A 75 3.53 7.36 7.01
N GLY A 76 3.11 8.00 5.92
CA GLY A 76 3.52 9.35 5.55
C GLY A 76 4.99 9.47 5.17
N VAL A 77 5.63 8.37 4.78
CA VAL A 77 7.02 8.35 4.34
C VAL A 77 7.13 8.97 2.96
N LYS A 78 8.01 9.95 2.82
CA LYS A 78 8.29 10.59 1.54
C LYS A 78 9.22 9.71 0.71
N GLU A 79 8.84 9.48 -0.55
CA GLU A 79 9.67 8.79 -1.56
C GLU A 79 10.16 7.39 -1.13
N PRO A 80 9.25 6.45 -0.78
CA PRO A 80 9.67 5.09 -0.45
C PRO A 80 10.18 4.38 -1.70
N VAL A 81 11.30 3.67 -1.58
CA VAL A 81 11.79 2.78 -2.64
C VAL A 81 11.25 1.39 -2.37
N ILE A 82 10.39 0.89 -3.26
CA ILE A 82 9.83 -0.47 -3.20
C ILE A 82 10.01 -1.11 -4.56
N GLN A 83 10.83 -2.17 -4.61
CA GLN A 83 11.17 -2.84 -5.86
C GLN A 83 11.34 -4.34 -5.69
N THR A 84 11.09 -5.08 -6.75
CA THR A 84 11.34 -6.53 -6.77
C THR A 84 12.82 -6.82 -6.99
N GLN A 85 13.32 -7.86 -6.33
CA GLN A 85 14.67 -8.39 -6.52
C GLN A 85 14.58 -9.88 -6.86
N GLY A 86 14.90 -10.22 -8.10
CA GLY A 86 14.71 -11.59 -8.60
C GLY A 86 13.24 -12.00 -8.55
N ASP A 87 13.00 -13.30 -8.50
CA ASP A 87 11.67 -13.89 -8.67
C ASP A 87 10.86 -14.01 -7.36
N ARG A 88 11.45 -13.67 -6.20
CA ARG A 88 10.85 -13.95 -4.89
C ARG A 88 11.02 -12.86 -3.85
N ARG A 89 11.82 -11.84 -4.10
CA ARG A 89 12.13 -10.85 -3.08
C ARG A 89 11.56 -9.47 -3.43
N VAL A 90 11.21 -8.74 -2.39
CA VAL A 90 10.86 -7.32 -2.46
C VAL A 90 11.74 -6.57 -1.49
N ILE A 91 12.44 -5.56 -2.01
CA ILE A 91 13.26 -4.63 -1.22
C ILE A 91 12.41 -3.41 -0.93
N ILE A 92 12.43 -2.97 0.31
CA ILE A 92 11.74 -1.79 0.79
C ILE A 92 12.74 -0.90 1.53
N GLU A 93 12.91 0.32 1.05
CA GLU A 93 13.78 1.33 1.67
C GLU A 93 12.93 2.54 2.04
N LEU A 94 12.94 2.87 3.32
CA LEU A 94 12.18 3.98 3.89
C LEU A 94 13.14 4.94 4.57
N ALA A 95 13.46 6.06 3.92
CA ALA A 95 14.33 7.08 4.47
C ALA A 95 13.56 7.99 5.44
N GLY A 96 14.21 8.41 6.53
CA GLY A 96 13.68 9.40 7.46
C GLY A 96 12.49 8.93 8.32
N VAL A 97 12.31 7.62 8.48
CA VAL A 97 11.27 7.04 9.34
C VAL A 97 11.60 7.32 10.82
N LYS A 98 10.63 7.88 11.54
CA LYS A 98 10.80 8.23 12.98
C LYS A 98 10.88 7.00 13.87
N ASP A 99 10.06 5.98 13.61
CA ASP A 99 10.05 4.71 14.34
C ASP A 99 10.24 3.53 13.37
N PRO A 100 11.48 2.99 13.27
CA PRO A 100 11.77 1.83 12.43
C PRO A 100 10.95 0.59 12.79
N ASN A 101 10.64 0.39 14.07
CA ASN A 101 9.89 -0.78 14.53
C ASN A 101 8.42 -0.71 14.11
N GLU A 102 7.84 0.49 14.12
CA GLU A 102 6.49 0.70 13.61
C GLU A 102 6.42 0.42 12.11
N ALA A 103 7.38 0.93 11.33
CA ALA A 103 7.47 0.67 9.90
C ALA A 103 7.56 -0.84 9.60
N ILE A 104 8.44 -1.56 10.29
CA ILE A 104 8.58 -3.02 10.15
C ILE A 104 7.27 -3.72 10.51
N ARG A 105 6.57 -3.30 11.57
CA ARG A 105 5.27 -3.88 11.96
C ARG A 105 4.20 -3.66 10.89
N VAL A 106 4.12 -2.46 10.32
CA VAL A 106 3.13 -2.12 9.29
C VAL A 106 3.41 -2.86 7.98
N ILE A 107 4.67 -2.89 7.55
CA ILE A 107 5.10 -3.62 6.36
C ILE A 107 4.88 -5.13 6.51
N GLY A 108 5.23 -5.68 7.68
CA GLY A 108 5.16 -7.12 7.97
C GLY A 108 3.76 -7.66 8.24
N LYS A 109 2.74 -6.79 8.39
CA LYS A 109 1.36 -7.27 8.53
C LYS A 109 0.96 -8.02 7.27
N THR A 110 0.52 -9.26 7.43
CA THR A 110 -0.16 -9.98 6.37
C THR A 110 -1.54 -9.36 6.20
N ALA A 111 -1.90 -8.93 4.99
CA ALA A 111 -3.27 -8.46 4.74
C ALA A 111 -4.24 -9.58 5.14
N GLU A 112 -5.08 -9.30 6.10
CA GLU A 112 -6.03 -10.27 6.64
C GLU A 112 -7.45 -9.86 6.27
N LEU A 113 -7.91 -10.40 5.14
CA LEU A 113 -9.31 -10.28 4.76
C LEU A 113 -10.12 -11.32 5.54
N GLN A 114 -11.20 -10.88 6.17
CA GLN A 114 -12.10 -11.72 6.92
C GLN A 114 -13.56 -11.38 6.59
N PHE A 115 -14.39 -12.42 6.49
CA PHE A 115 -15.85 -12.30 6.42
C PHE A 115 -16.41 -12.72 7.77
N ILE A 116 -17.02 -11.77 8.49
CA ILE A 116 -17.44 -11.94 9.88
C ILE A 116 -18.94 -11.68 10.01
N ASP A 117 -19.68 -12.58 10.67
CA ASP A 117 -21.09 -12.36 10.97
C ASP A 117 -21.31 -11.42 12.17
N GLU A 118 -22.57 -11.09 12.44
CA GLU A 118 -22.96 -10.21 13.55
C GLU A 118 -22.59 -10.77 14.94
N ASN A 119 -22.34 -12.07 15.05
CA ASN A 119 -21.91 -12.73 16.28
C ASN A 119 -20.39 -12.74 16.46
N GLY A 120 -19.63 -12.18 15.51
CA GLY A 120 -18.16 -12.17 15.53
C GLY A 120 -17.52 -13.45 15.02
N LYS A 121 -18.30 -14.38 14.42
CA LYS A 121 -17.76 -15.61 13.84
C LYS A 121 -17.12 -15.33 12.49
N VAL A 122 -15.83 -15.66 12.35
CA VAL A 122 -15.13 -15.61 11.06
C VAL A 122 -15.50 -16.83 10.25
N TRP A 123 -16.07 -16.61 9.06
CA TRP A 123 -16.50 -17.64 8.14
C TRP A 123 -15.47 -17.95 7.07
N VAL A 124 -14.94 -16.91 6.44
CA VAL A 124 -14.00 -17.02 5.33
C VAL A 124 -12.89 -16.02 5.54
N THR A 125 -11.69 -16.36 5.12
CA THR A 125 -10.51 -15.48 5.19
C THR A 125 -9.87 -15.33 3.83
N GLY A 126 -8.95 -14.38 3.68
CA GLY A 126 -8.17 -14.19 2.45
C GLY A 126 -7.37 -15.44 2.02
N ARG A 127 -7.18 -16.43 2.90
CA ARG A 127 -6.53 -17.70 2.55
C ARG A 127 -7.37 -18.55 1.61
N ASN A 128 -8.69 -18.38 1.67
CA ASN A 128 -9.66 -19.10 0.86
C ASN A 128 -9.93 -18.41 -0.48
N LEU A 129 -9.23 -17.28 -0.77
CA LEU A 129 -9.31 -16.62 -2.07
C LEU A 129 -8.38 -17.27 -3.08
N LYS A 130 -8.93 -17.59 -4.24
CA LYS A 130 -8.19 -17.99 -5.43
C LYS A 130 -7.74 -16.77 -6.24
N ASP A 131 -8.61 -15.76 -6.37
CA ASP A 131 -8.37 -14.54 -7.13
C ASP A 131 -9.22 -13.38 -6.61
N ALA A 132 -8.72 -12.15 -6.81
CA ALA A 132 -9.43 -10.90 -6.52
C ALA A 132 -9.10 -9.90 -7.62
N LYS A 133 -10.14 -9.32 -8.24
CA LYS A 133 -9.98 -8.37 -9.35
C LYS A 133 -10.75 -7.10 -9.08
N ALA A 134 -10.07 -5.97 -9.18
CA ALA A 134 -10.73 -4.67 -9.21
C ALA A 134 -11.46 -4.49 -10.53
N GLY A 135 -12.65 -3.91 -10.47
CA GLY A 135 -13.50 -3.64 -11.62
C GLY A 135 -14.38 -2.41 -11.38
N ILE A 136 -15.29 -2.20 -12.30
CA ILE A 136 -16.30 -1.15 -12.24
C ILE A 136 -17.65 -1.84 -12.43
N ASP A 137 -18.64 -1.50 -11.63
CA ASP A 137 -20.00 -2.02 -11.78
C ASP A 137 -20.78 -1.35 -12.92
N GLN A 138 -22.03 -1.72 -13.11
CA GLN A 138 -22.88 -1.17 -14.19
C GLN A 138 -23.24 0.31 -13.97
N GLU A 139 -23.13 0.80 -12.73
CA GLU A 139 -23.37 2.19 -12.36
C GLU A 139 -22.09 3.04 -12.39
N GLY A 140 -20.96 2.47 -12.81
CA GLY A 140 -19.66 3.15 -12.89
C GLY A 140 -18.94 3.25 -11.54
N GLN A 141 -19.40 2.51 -10.51
CA GLN A 141 -18.79 2.51 -9.18
C GLN A 141 -17.67 1.45 -9.09
N PRO A 142 -16.64 1.71 -8.28
CA PRO A 142 -15.60 0.73 -8.03
C PRO A 142 -16.17 -0.53 -7.35
N LYS A 143 -15.73 -1.70 -7.82
CA LYS A 143 -16.05 -2.99 -7.24
C LYS A 143 -14.84 -3.90 -7.19
N VAL A 144 -14.93 -4.93 -6.35
CA VAL A 144 -13.96 -6.02 -6.32
C VAL A 144 -14.67 -7.35 -6.52
N ASP A 145 -14.31 -8.05 -7.58
CA ASP A 145 -14.79 -9.41 -7.85
C ASP A 145 -13.87 -10.42 -7.15
N LEU A 146 -14.42 -11.21 -6.27
CA LEU A 146 -13.73 -12.25 -5.50
C LEU A 146 -14.05 -13.63 -6.06
N THR A 147 -13.02 -14.46 -6.20
CA THR A 147 -13.19 -15.88 -6.53
C THR A 147 -12.56 -16.70 -5.40
N PHE A 148 -13.35 -17.54 -4.77
CA PHE A 148 -12.90 -18.44 -3.71
C PHE A 148 -12.35 -19.75 -4.29
N ASP A 149 -11.49 -20.42 -3.53
CA ASP A 149 -11.14 -21.81 -3.78
C ASP A 149 -12.30 -22.75 -3.39
N LYS A 150 -12.13 -24.05 -3.56
CA LYS A 150 -13.21 -25.04 -3.27
C LYS A 150 -13.69 -25.00 -1.82
N GLU A 151 -12.75 -24.89 -0.87
CA GLU A 151 -13.06 -24.83 0.56
C GLU A 151 -13.75 -23.50 0.90
N GLY A 152 -13.22 -22.38 0.41
CA GLY A 152 -13.78 -21.05 0.59
C GLY A 152 -15.19 -20.92 0.00
N ALA A 153 -15.44 -21.51 -1.17
CA ALA A 153 -16.78 -21.54 -1.78
C ALA A 153 -17.81 -22.26 -0.89
N GLU A 154 -17.45 -23.40 -0.31
CA GLU A 154 -18.32 -24.12 0.63
C GLU A 154 -18.53 -23.35 1.94
N LEU A 155 -17.50 -22.75 2.48
CA LEU A 155 -17.60 -21.92 3.68
C LEU A 155 -18.45 -20.67 3.42
N PHE A 156 -18.26 -20.01 2.28
CA PHE A 156 -19.01 -18.81 1.91
C PHE A 156 -20.49 -19.13 1.64
N ARG A 157 -20.75 -20.28 0.99
CA ARG A 157 -22.13 -20.78 0.81
C ARG A 157 -22.84 -20.99 2.16
N LYS A 158 -22.16 -21.64 3.13
CA LYS A 158 -22.69 -21.82 4.48
C LYS A 158 -22.91 -20.48 5.19
N ALA A 159 -21.92 -19.58 5.09
CA ALA A 159 -22.00 -18.24 5.68
C ALA A 159 -23.23 -17.49 5.17
N THR A 160 -23.42 -17.44 3.85
CA THR A 160 -24.56 -16.75 3.23
C THR A 160 -25.90 -17.42 3.55
N LYS A 161 -25.94 -18.75 3.62
CA LYS A 161 -27.15 -19.51 3.99
C LYS A 161 -27.58 -19.24 5.45
N GLU A 162 -26.64 -19.27 6.40
CA GLU A 162 -26.93 -19.09 7.83
C GLU A 162 -27.20 -17.63 8.22
N ASN A 163 -26.78 -16.70 7.37
CA ASN A 163 -26.92 -15.26 7.61
C ASN A 163 -27.88 -14.58 6.62
N LEU A 164 -28.86 -15.29 6.07
CA LEU A 164 -29.89 -14.68 5.21
C LEU A 164 -30.63 -13.57 5.96
N GLY A 165 -30.72 -12.38 5.34
CA GLY A 165 -31.31 -11.17 5.91
C GLY A 165 -30.46 -10.45 6.94
N LYS A 166 -29.29 -11.00 7.31
CA LYS A 166 -28.33 -10.41 8.25
C LYS A 166 -27.15 -9.80 7.49
N ARG A 167 -26.30 -9.08 8.20
CA ARG A 167 -25.10 -8.48 7.64
C ARG A 167 -23.89 -9.40 7.82
N ILE A 168 -23.04 -9.45 6.81
CA ILE A 168 -21.69 -10.00 6.91
C ILE A 168 -20.70 -8.85 6.75
N ALA A 169 -19.90 -8.60 7.78
CA ALA A 169 -18.84 -7.61 7.72
C ALA A 169 -17.65 -8.14 6.92
N ILE A 170 -17.18 -7.35 5.99
CA ILE A 170 -15.94 -7.56 5.25
C ILE A 170 -14.88 -6.70 5.92
N VAL A 171 -13.92 -7.36 6.55
CA VAL A 171 -12.89 -6.72 7.38
C VAL A 171 -11.53 -6.93 6.73
N LEU A 172 -10.78 -5.87 6.53
CA LEU A 172 -9.39 -5.91 6.05
C LEU A 172 -8.49 -5.24 7.10
N ASP A 173 -7.47 -5.96 7.57
CA ASP A 173 -6.52 -5.46 8.56
C ASP A 173 -7.18 -4.87 9.82
N LYS A 174 -8.31 -5.43 10.27
CA LYS A 174 -9.17 -5.00 11.39
C LYS A 174 -10.04 -3.76 11.11
N GLU A 175 -10.03 -3.25 9.90
CA GLU A 175 -10.93 -2.18 9.45
C GLU A 175 -12.11 -2.78 8.70
N ILE A 176 -13.32 -2.33 9.02
CA ILE A 176 -14.53 -2.77 8.31
C ILE A 176 -14.61 -1.98 7.01
N ILE A 177 -14.47 -2.67 5.88
CA ILE A 177 -14.55 -2.07 4.55
C ILE A 177 -16.01 -1.95 4.11
N SER A 178 -16.81 -2.99 4.35
CA SER A 178 -18.20 -3.05 3.94
C SER A 178 -18.99 -4.00 4.84
N GLN A 179 -20.32 -3.79 4.94
CA GLN A 179 -21.23 -4.63 5.70
C GLN A 179 -22.53 -4.89 4.92
N PRO A 180 -22.45 -5.62 3.80
CA PRO A 180 -23.65 -5.92 3.00
C PRO A 180 -24.63 -6.82 3.73
N VAL A 181 -25.92 -6.66 3.42
CA VAL A 181 -26.95 -7.60 3.83
C VAL A 181 -26.97 -8.78 2.86
N VAL A 182 -26.94 -9.99 3.40
CA VAL A 182 -27.03 -11.21 2.61
C VAL A 182 -28.45 -11.38 2.10
N ARG A 183 -28.65 -11.26 0.80
CA ARG A 183 -29.98 -11.40 0.18
C ARG A 183 -30.29 -12.84 -0.23
N ASN A 184 -29.27 -13.57 -0.66
CA ASN A 184 -29.41 -14.95 -1.15
C ASN A 184 -28.22 -15.81 -0.73
N GLU A 185 -28.42 -17.15 -0.70
CA GLU A 185 -27.31 -18.09 -0.64
C GLU A 185 -26.44 -17.95 -1.91
N ILE A 186 -25.12 -17.93 -1.77
CA ILE A 186 -24.18 -17.81 -2.89
C ILE A 186 -23.36 -19.10 -3.02
N PRO A 187 -23.78 -20.03 -3.88
CA PRO A 187 -23.11 -21.32 -4.07
C PRO A 187 -21.97 -21.28 -5.09
N SER A 188 -21.86 -20.20 -5.90
CA SER A 188 -20.95 -20.11 -7.04
C SER A 188 -19.48 -20.01 -6.67
N GLY A 189 -19.16 -19.72 -5.41
CA GLY A 189 -17.78 -19.42 -5.02
C GLY A 189 -17.26 -18.09 -5.59
N GLN A 190 -18.17 -17.24 -6.05
CA GLN A 190 -17.87 -15.88 -6.52
C GLN A 190 -18.67 -14.88 -5.72
N ALA A 191 -18.06 -13.80 -5.33
CA ALA A 191 -18.71 -12.68 -4.64
C ALA A 191 -18.24 -11.37 -5.23
N GLU A 192 -19.09 -10.36 -5.20
CA GLU A 192 -18.80 -9.01 -5.58
C GLU A 192 -18.92 -8.12 -4.34
N ILE A 193 -17.92 -7.29 -4.11
CA ILE A 193 -17.94 -6.24 -3.12
C ILE A 193 -18.08 -4.93 -3.87
N SER A 194 -19.20 -4.23 -3.68
CA SER A 194 -19.48 -2.91 -4.24
C SER A 194 -19.68 -1.90 -3.12
N GLY A 195 -19.24 -0.65 -3.35
CA GLY A 195 -19.32 0.45 -2.38
C GLY A 195 -18.25 0.42 -1.29
N GLY A 196 -18.00 1.60 -0.70
CA GLY A 196 -16.97 1.78 0.32
C GLY A 196 -15.55 2.00 -0.21
N PHE A 197 -15.38 2.07 -1.53
CA PHE A 197 -14.09 2.36 -2.16
C PHE A 197 -14.11 3.78 -2.74
N GLU A 198 -13.03 4.53 -2.54
CA GLU A 198 -12.84 5.83 -3.20
C GLU A 198 -12.41 5.64 -4.66
N SER A 199 -11.74 4.53 -4.96
CA SER A 199 -11.36 4.14 -6.32
C SER A 199 -11.29 2.61 -6.48
N ALA A 200 -11.28 2.12 -7.73
CA ALA A 200 -11.13 0.69 -8.01
C ALA A 200 -9.73 0.13 -7.66
N LYS A 201 -8.83 0.97 -7.16
CA LYS A 201 -7.45 0.60 -6.77
C LYS A 201 -7.27 0.52 -5.25
N ASP A 202 -8.26 0.98 -4.48
CA ASP A 202 -8.28 0.86 -3.03
C ASP A 202 -8.66 -0.56 -2.64
#